data_6dc664a2efdfcaa71b5c2824c1cf892f
#
_entry.id   6dc664a2efdfcaa71b5c2824c1cf892f
#
_cell.length_a   1.000
_cell.length_b   1.000
_cell.length_c   1.000
_cell.angle_alpha   90.00
_cell.angle_beta   90.00
_cell.angle_gamma   90.00
#
_symmetry.space_group_name_H-M   'P 1'
#
loop_
_entity.id
_entity.type
_entity.pdbx_description
1 polymer ?
#
loop_
_entity_poly.entity_id
_entity_poly.type
_entity_poly.pdbx_seq_one_letter_code
_entity_poly.pdbx_strand_id
1 'polypeptide(L)'
;SVVWLNAGSHIRYAANFVQNTRTVYLQGEAYFDIKHDAVHPFIVHAGNIEIKVLGTEFNVQAYADENKIETTLITGKIQVQIAGNPDKKIILTHHEKLTVINQDFKLGGMNGQQPKETSFQVKEIPLAKTGTPLTEIEWMQDKLAFQNEPMQELSKQLDRRFNVHILFQDTLLEQEKLTGVFVNENIQKALKILQMTTPFRYRIVNDTVYLRSEK
;
A
#
# COMPACT_ATOMS: atom_id res chain seq x y z
N SER A 1 -1.30 -12.32 -18.32
CA SER A 1 -1.12 -11.41 -17.16
C SER A 1 -1.35 -12.17 -15.87
N VAL A 2 -0.61 -11.87 -14.87
CA VAL A 2 -0.74 -12.45 -13.53
C VAL A 2 -0.89 -11.31 -12.54
N VAL A 3 -1.68 -11.54 -11.47
CA VAL A 3 -1.87 -10.58 -10.39
C VAL A 3 -1.72 -11.34 -9.08
N TRP A 4 -0.87 -10.83 -8.18
CA TRP A 4 -0.76 -11.29 -6.81
C TRP A 4 -1.42 -10.30 -5.88
N LEU A 5 -2.23 -10.78 -4.95
CA LEU A 5 -2.91 -9.95 -3.96
C LEU A 5 -2.24 -10.12 -2.59
N ASN A 6 -1.93 -9.00 -1.94
CA ASN A 6 -1.48 -9.01 -0.56
C ASN A 6 -2.65 -9.22 0.42
N ALA A 7 -2.35 -9.48 1.69
CA ALA A 7 -3.33 -9.70 2.75
C ALA A 7 -4.36 -8.54 2.84
N GLY A 8 -5.62 -8.88 3.08
CA GLY A 8 -6.71 -7.92 3.18
C GLY A 8 -7.10 -7.22 1.87
N SER A 9 -6.66 -7.74 0.71
CA SER A 9 -6.88 -7.11 -0.59
C SER A 9 -7.98 -7.80 -1.39
N HIS A 10 -8.66 -7.02 -2.24
CA HIS A 10 -9.73 -7.46 -3.11
C HIS A 10 -9.57 -6.89 -4.50
N ILE A 11 -9.79 -7.71 -5.52
CA ILE A 11 -9.83 -7.28 -6.91
C ILE A 11 -11.17 -7.67 -7.54
N ARG A 12 -11.76 -6.75 -8.27
CA ARG A 12 -12.99 -6.97 -9.02
C ARG A 12 -12.76 -6.67 -10.49
N TYR A 13 -13.28 -7.52 -11.37
CA TYR A 13 -13.22 -7.35 -12.82
C TYR A 13 -14.49 -7.91 -13.47
N ALA A 14 -14.79 -7.44 -14.69
CA ALA A 14 -15.96 -7.90 -15.42
C ALA A 14 -15.74 -9.30 -16.04
N ALA A 15 -16.81 -10.10 -16.12
CA ALA A 15 -16.74 -11.44 -16.74
C ALA A 15 -16.34 -11.42 -18.24
N ASN A 16 -16.64 -10.31 -18.93
CA ASN A 16 -16.28 -10.08 -20.35
C ASN A 16 -14.99 -9.27 -20.52
N PHE A 17 -14.03 -9.49 -19.66
CA PHE A 17 -12.77 -8.76 -19.51
C PHE A 17 -11.95 -8.51 -20.81
N VAL A 18 -12.22 -9.21 -21.91
CA VAL A 18 -11.32 -9.24 -23.08
C VAL A 18 -11.85 -8.45 -24.29
N GLN A 19 -13.05 -7.88 -24.26
CA GLN A 19 -13.65 -7.35 -25.49
C GLN A 19 -13.16 -5.95 -25.91
N ASN A 20 -12.80 -5.04 -25.01
CA ASN A 20 -12.34 -3.70 -25.34
C ASN A 20 -11.23 -3.16 -24.43
N THR A 21 -11.40 -3.22 -23.11
CA THR A 21 -10.43 -2.79 -22.11
C THR A 21 -10.32 -3.81 -20.99
N ARG A 22 -9.10 -4.05 -20.54
CA ARG A 22 -8.83 -4.96 -19.43
C ARG A 22 -8.91 -4.18 -18.13
N THR A 23 -10.13 -3.89 -17.64
CA THR A 23 -10.36 -3.03 -16.48
C THR A 23 -10.55 -3.84 -15.21
N VAL A 24 -9.84 -3.45 -14.14
CA VAL A 24 -9.97 -4.01 -12.79
C VAL A 24 -10.14 -2.89 -11.76
N TYR A 25 -10.75 -3.24 -10.64
CA TYR A 25 -10.92 -2.37 -9.47
C TYR A 25 -10.20 -3.01 -8.29
N LEU A 26 -9.23 -2.31 -7.73
CA LEU A 26 -8.42 -2.76 -6.61
C LEU A 26 -8.81 -2.01 -5.32
N GLN A 27 -8.95 -2.77 -4.24
CA GLN A 27 -8.93 -2.28 -2.87
C GLN A 27 -7.88 -3.10 -2.11
N GLY A 28 -6.90 -2.46 -1.51
CA GLY A 28 -5.77 -3.12 -0.88
C GLY A 28 -4.49 -3.04 -1.71
N GLU A 29 -3.64 -4.03 -1.66
CA GLU A 29 -2.36 -4.06 -2.36
C GLU A 29 -2.26 -5.22 -3.32
N ALA A 30 -1.74 -4.95 -4.51
CA ALA A 30 -1.52 -5.96 -5.55
C ALA A 30 -0.26 -5.66 -6.36
N TYR A 31 0.45 -6.73 -6.71
CA TYR A 31 1.47 -6.73 -7.75
C TYR A 31 0.89 -7.24 -9.05
N PHE A 32 1.18 -6.53 -10.13
CA PHE A 32 0.70 -6.78 -11.47
C PHE A 32 1.87 -7.10 -12.40
N ASP A 33 1.82 -8.25 -13.05
CA ASP A 33 2.64 -8.60 -14.21
C ASP A 33 1.72 -8.65 -15.44
N ILE A 34 1.67 -7.57 -16.18
CA ILE A 34 0.75 -7.39 -17.29
C ILE A 34 1.43 -7.68 -18.62
N LYS A 35 0.94 -8.73 -19.29
CA LYS A 35 1.40 -9.09 -20.62
C LYS A 35 1.13 -7.95 -21.59
N HIS A 36 2.14 -7.64 -22.42
CA HIS A 36 2.07 -6.56 -23.39
C HIS A 36 0.93 -6.75 -24.40
N ASP A 37 0.12 -5.70 -24.55
CA ASP A 37 -0.94 -5.59 -25.55
C ASP A 37 -1.22 -4.09 -25.80
N ALA A 38 -0.73 -3.59 -26.93
CA ALA A 38 -0.85 -2.18 -27.28
C ALA A 38 -2.28 -1.80 -27.74
N VAL A 39 -3.08 -2.78 -28.16
CA VAL A 39 -4.45 -2.56 -28.65
C VAL A 39 -5.46 -2.53 -27.51
N HIS A 40 -5.27 -3.38 -26.49
CA HIS A 40 -6.17 -3.49 -25.36
C HIS A 40 -5.46 -3.06 -24.07
N PRO A 41 -5.49 -1.78 -23.68
CA PRO A 41 -4.88 -1.31 -22.43
C PRO A 41 -5.41 -2.04 -21.21
N PHE A 42 -4.53 -2.20 -20.20
CA PHE A 42 -4.94 -2.66 -18.89
C PHE A 42 -5.14 -1.44 -17.97
N ILE A 43 -6.29 -1.38 -17.30
CA ILE A 43 -6.69 -0.24 -16.48
C ILE A 43 -6.96 -0.73 -15.04
N VAL A 44 -6.30 -0.11 -14.07
CA VAL A 44 -6.55 -0.34 -12.65
C VAL A 44 -7.18 0.91 -12.06
N HIS A 45 -8.38 0.77 -11.50
CA HIS A 45 -8.98 1.78 -10.63
C HIS A 45 -8.65 1.44 -9.17
N ALA A 46 -8.00 2.36 -8.48
CA ALA A 46 -7.60 2.21 -7.09
C ALA A 46 -7.85 3.52 -6.33
N GLY A 47 -8.86 3.53 -5.44
CA GLY A 47 -9.30 4.75 -4.76
C GLY A 47 -9.67 5.86 -5.76
N ASN A 48 -8.95 6.97 -5.70
CA ASN A 48 -9.17 8.13 -6.58
C ASN A 48 -8.18 8.21 -7.75
N ILE A 49 -7.46 7.13 -8.07
CA ILE A 49 -6.57 7.11 -9.24
C ILE A 49 -7.00 6.05 -10.25
N GLU A 50 -6.70 6.34 -11.51
CA GLU A 50 -6.75 5.41 -12.63
C GLU A 50 -5.34 5.20 -13.16
N ILE A 51 -4.92 3.94 -13.26
CA ILE A 51 -3.60 3.53 -13.74
C ILE A 51 -3.81 2.81 -15.06
N LYS A 52 -3.18 3.31 -16.13
CA LYS A 52 -3.22 2.73 -17.47
C LYS A 52 -1.85 2.23 -17.89
N VAL A 53 -1.80 0.96 -18.32
CA VAL A 53 -0.59 0.30 -18.81
C VAL A 53 -0.85 -0.51 -20.07
N LEU A 54 0.20 -0.78 -20.85
CA LEU A 54 0.13 -1.62 -22.05
C LEU A 54 0.87 -2.96 -21.90
N GLY A 55 1.77 -3.06 -20.92
CA GLY A 55 2.60 -4.23 -20.63
C GLY A 55 3.67 -3.82 -19.65
N THR A 56 3.47 -4.10 -18.38
CA THR A 56 4.16 -3.41 -17.29
C THR A 56 4.13 -4.28 -16.04
N GLU A 57 5.23 -4.27 -15.30
CA GLU A 57 5.29 -4.83 -13.95
C GLU A 57 5.26 -3.68 -12.93
N PHE A 58 4.33 -3.72 -11.99
CA PHE A 58 4.13 -2.65 -11.02
C PHE A 58 3.37 -3.12 -9.79
N ASN A 59 3.58 -2.44 -8.67
CA ASN A 59 2.84 -2.62 -7.43
C ASN A 59 1.88 -1.44 -7.22
N VAL A 60 0.71 -1.71 -6.65
CA VAL A 60 -0.27 -0.69 -6.24
C VAL A 60 -0.72 -0.99 -4.84
N GLN A 61 -0.62 0.00 -3.95
CA GLN A 61 -1.13 -0.04 -2.57
C GLN A 61 -2.21 1.03 -2.42
N ALA A 62 -3.44 0.59 -2.13
CA ALA A 62 -4.62 1.45 -2.01
C ALA A 62 -5.59 0.87 -0.96
N TYR A 63 -5.12 0.74 0.28
CA TYR A 63 -5.94 0.30 1.40
C TYR A 63 -6.89 1.42 1.84
N ALA A 64 -8.13 1.05 2.14
CA ALA A 64 -9.15 2.01 2.53
C ALA A 64 -8.92 2.66 3.90
N ASP A 65 -8.12 2.05 4.77
CA ASP A 65 -7.73 2.55 6.09
C ASP A 65 -6.43 3.39 6.08
N GLU A 66 -5.85 3.58 4.89
CA GLU A 66 -4.66 4.42 4.68
C GLU A 66 -5.02 5.74 3.98
N ASN A 67 -4.33 6.81 4.36
CA ASN A 67 -4.55 8.14 3.78
C ASN A 67 -3.78 8.40 2.49
N LYS A 68 -3.11 7.39 1.96
CA LYS A 68 -2.27 7.45 0.76
C LYS A 68 -2.58 6.30 -0.19
N ILE A 69 -2.32 6.54 -1.47
CA ILE A 69 -2.25 5.52 -2.51
C ILE A 69 -0.85 5.57 -3.08
N GLU A 70 -0.20 4.42 -3.18
CA GLU A 70 1.14 4.32 -3.75
C GLU A 70 1.13 3.42 -4.97
N THR A 71 1.86 3.84 -6.00
CA THR A 71 2.09 3.05 -7.22
C THR A 71 3.55 3.06 -7.54
N THR A 72 4.16 1.87 -7.59
CA THR A 72 5.58 1.66 -7.86
C THR A 72 5.76 0.96 -9.19
N LEU A 73 6.50 1.58 -10.09
CA LEU A 73 6.85 0.98 -11.36
C LEU A 73 8.13 0.15 -11.24
N ILE A 74 8.05 -1.11 -11.63
CA ILE A 74 9.19 -2.05 -11.69
C ILE A 74 9.76 -2.09 -13.10
N THR A 75 8.96 -2.46 -14.10
CA THR A 75 9.38 -2.47 -15.52
C THR A 75 8.28 -1.91 -16.41
N GLY A 76 8.65 -1.27 -17.52
CA GLY A 76 7.71 -0.74 -18.48
C GLY A 76 7.39 0.75 -18.30
N LYS A 77 6.13 1.13 -18.41
CA LYS A 77 5.64 2.51 -18.29
C LYS A 77 4.23 2.54 -17.72
N ILE A 78 3.98 3.48 -16.83
CA ILE A 78 2.66 3.72 -16.24
C ILE A 78 2.18 5.12 -16.59
N GLN A 79 0.90 5.26 -16.97
CA GLN A 79 0.19 6.52 -16.97
C GLN A 79 -0.81 6.52 -15.81
N VAL A 80 -0.73 7.51 -14.94
CA VAL A 80 -1.68 7.72 -13.84
C VAL A 80 -2.49 8.97 -14.10
N GLN A 81 -3.79 8.87 -13.81
CA GLN A 81 -4.74 9.98 -13.81
C GLN A 81 -5.41 10.05 -12.44
N ILE A 82 -5.49 11.26 -11.86
CA ILE A 82 -6.09 11.47 -10.54
C ILE A 82 -7.50 12.03 -10.73
N ALA A 83 -8.48 11.47 -10.04
CA ALA A 83 -9.86 11.95 -10.06
C ALA A 83 -9.91 13.44 -9.62
N GLY A 84 -10.76 14.22 -10.30
CA GLY A 84 -10.83 15.68 -10.09
C GLY A 84 -9.79 16.50 -10.87
N ASN A 85 -8.82 15.86 -11.53
CA ASN A 85 -7.84 16.53 -12.38
C ASN A 85 -7.61 15.76 -13.70
N PRO A 86 -8.63 15.63 -14.57
CA PRO A 86 -8.59 14.77 -15.75
C PRO A 86 -7.55 15.19 -16.79
N ASP A 87 -7.15 16.46 -16.81
CA ASP A 87 -6.17 16.97 -17.77
C ASP A 87 -4.72 16.67 -17.35
N LYS A 88 -4.50 16.33 -16.09
CA LYS A 88 -3.17 16.06 -15.56
C LYS A 88 -2.86 14.57 -15.59
N LYS A 89 -2.04 14.16 -16.56
CA LYS A 89 -1.51 12.81 -16.67
C LYS A 89 -0.10 12.78 -16.06
N ILE A 90 0.12 11.86 -15.12
CA ILE A 90 1.42 11.59 -14.53
C ILE A 90 1.98 10.35 -15.23
N ILE A 91 3.20 10.46 -15.72
CA ILE A 91 3.88 9.34 -16.36
C ILE A 91 4.99 8.89 -15.42
N LEU A 92 4.98 7.61 -15.05
CA LEU A 92 6.09 6.99 -14.34
C LEU A 92 7.01 6.27 -15.34
N THR A 93 8.30 6.45 -15.12
CA THR A 93 9.39 5.76 -15.78
C THR A 93 10.06 4.77 -14.81
N HIS A 94 11.05 4.01 -15.25
CA HIS A 94 11.63 2.93 -14.44
C HIS A 94 12.06 3.39 -13.05
N HIS A 95 11.71 2.61 -12.04
CA HIS A 95 12.08 2.81 -10.64
C HIS A 95 11.53 4.09 -10.01
N GLU A 96 10.37 4.52 -10.47
CA GLU A 96 9.64 5.61 -9.85
C GLU A 96 8.45 5.12 -9.05
N LYS A 97 8.21 5.79 -7.93
CA LYS A 97 7.04 5.63 -7.09
C LYS A 97 6.25 6.92 -7.05
N LEU A 98 4.96 6.82 -7.35
CA LEU A 98 3.97 7.86 -7.11
C LEU A 98 3.29 7.60 -5.77
N THR A 99 3.28 8.61 -4.92
CA THR A 99 2.45 8.65 -3.70
C THR A 99 1.40 9.74 -3.87
N VAL A 100 0.12 9.38 -3.76
CA VAL A 100 -1.03 10.30 -3.77
C VAL A 100 -1.61 10.34 -2.37
N ILE A 101 -1.70 11.53 -1.78
CA ILE A 101 -2.22 11.72 -0.42
C ILE A 101 -3.65 12.26 -0.50
N ASN A 102 -4.59 11.54 0.05
CA ASN A 102 -5.98 11.93 0.19
C ASN A 102 -6.18 12.65 1.53
N GLN A 103 -6.29 13.96 1.51
CA GLN A 103 -6.54 14.73 2.75
C GLN A 103 -7.94 14.55 3.31
N ASP A 104 -8.90 14.12 2.50
CA ASP A 104 -10.30 13.91 2.90
C ASP A 104 -10.53 12.67 3.80
N PHE A 105 -9.55 11.81 3.93
CA PHE A 105 -9.68 10.57 4.70
C PHE A 105 -9.74 10.76 6.22
N LYS A 106 -9.33 11.94 6.74
CA LYS A 106 -9.31 12.23 8.19
C LYS A 106 -10.62 12.75 8.79
N LEU A 107 -11.61 13.06 7.95
CA LEU A 107 -12.89 13.57 8.42
C LEU A 107 -14.01 12.69 7.85
N GLY A 108 -14.50 11.77 8.67
CA GLY A 108 -15.74 11.02 8.38
C GLY A 108 -16.79 11.99 7.84
N GLY A 109 -17.08 11.88 6.56
CA GLY A 109 -17.80 12.87 5.78
C GLY A 109 -19.15 13.27 6.37
N MET A 110 -19.30 14.53 6.64
CA MET A 110 -20.53 15.31 6.61
C MET A 110 -20.19 16.77 6.81
N ASN A 111 -19.65 17.42 5.82
CA ASN A 111 -19.81 18.86 5.62
C ASN A 111 -19.39 19.18 4.17
N GLY A 112 -20.28 19.79 3.41
CA GLY A 112 -20.11 20.15 2.01
C GLY A 112 -19.02 21.20 1.75
N GLN A 113 -17.80 20.87 2.11
CA GLN A 113 -16.61 21.65 1.76
C GLN A 113 -16.00 21.09 0.47
N GLN A 114 -15.56 21.99 -0.40
CA GLN A 114 -14.88 21.65 -1.66
C GLN A 114 -13.72 20.68 -1.39
N PRO A 115 -13.47 19.69 -2.26
CA PRO A 115 -12.38 18.75 -2.10
C PRO A 115 -11.07 19.54 -1.96
N LYS A 116 -10.38 19.37 -0.82
CA LYS A 116 -9.02 19.88 -0.65
C LYS A 116 -8.12 19.27 -1.71
N GLU A 117 -7.21 20.08 -2.26
CA GLU A 117 -6.30 19.66 -3.30
C GLU A 117 -5.61 18.33 -2.95
N THR A 118 -5.81 17.33 -3.81
CA THR A 118 -5.09 16.06 -3.74
C THR A 118 -3.62 16.34 -4.01
N SER A 119 -2.76 16.16 -3.01
CA SER A 119 -1.33 16.28 -3.19
C SER A 119 -0.73 14.98 -3.69
N PHE A 120 0.29 15.06 -4.54
CA PHE A 120 1.02 13.90 -5.02
C PHE A 120 2.51 14.19 -5.10
N GLN A 121 3.30 13.12 -5.01
CA GLN A 121 4.75 13.17 -5.13
C GLN A 121 5.23 11.98 -5.96
N VAL A 122 6.18 12.24 -6.87
CA VAL A 122 6.94 11.21 -7.58
C VAL A 122 8.35 11.19 -7.01
N LYS A 123 8.84 10.01 -6.66
CA LYS A 123 10.20 9.77 -6.16
C LYS A 123 10.84 8.61 -6.91
N GLU A 124 12.14 8.72 -7.16
CA GLU A 124 12.95 7.56 -7.51
C GLU A 124 13.11 6.65 -6.29
N ILE A 125 12.99 5.35 -6.51
CA ILE A 125 13.27 4.33 -5.49
C ILE A 125 14.63 3.71 -5.72
N PRO A 126 15.45 3.59 -4.66
CA PRO A 126 16.75 2.95 -4.78
C PRO A 126 16.58 1.50 -5.21
N LEU A 127 17.35 1.09 -6.19
CA LEU A 127 17.48 -0.33 -6.52
C LEU A 127 18.28 -1.04 -5.43
N ALA A 128 17.88 -2.25 -5.11
CA ALA A 128 18.75 -3.15 -4.39
C ALA A 128 20.02 -3.44 -5.22
N LYS A 129 21.08 -3.87 -4.56
CA LYS A 129 22.31 -4.33 -5.22
C LYS A 129 22.06 -5.42 -6.30
N THR A 130 20.90 -6.07 -6.27
CA THR A 130 20.42 -7.08 -7.23
C THR A 130 19.55 -6.52 -8.36
N GLY A 131 19.29 -5.21 -8.39
CA GLY A 131 18.52 -4.57 -9.46
C GLY A 131 16.99 -4.60 -9.29
N THR A 132 16.46 -5.11 -8.17
CA THR A 132 15.03 -5.09 -7.86
C THR A 132 14.69 -4.09 -6.75
N PRO A 133 13.56 -3.36 -6.83
CA PRO A 133 13.07 -2.56 -5.73
C PRO A 133 12.71 -3.51 -4.57
N LEU A 134 13.32 -3.34 -3.40
CA LEU A 134 13.21 -4.33 -2.33
C LEU A 134 11.93 -4.21 -1.52
N THR A 135 11.58 -3.00 -1.11
CA THR A 135 10.60 -2.79 -0.05
C THR A 135 9.16 -3.00 -0.55
N GLU A 136 8.86 -2.55 -1.76
CA GLU A 136 7.50 -2.49 -2.30
C GLU A 136 6.94 -3.85 -2.73
N ILE A 137 7.80 -4.84 -2.92
CA ILE A 137 7.38 -6.18 -3.35
C ILE A 137 7.91 -7.31 -2.45
N GLU A 138 8.56 -6.98 -1.34
CA GLU A 138 9.07 -7.98 -0.39
C GLU A 138 7.96 -8.82 0.25
N TRP A 139 6.75 -8.28 0.32
CA TRP A 139 5.59 -9.00 0.80
C TRP A 139 5.29 -10.28 -0.01
N MET A 140 5.64 -10.33 -1.30
CA MET A 140 5.54 -11.54 -2.14
C MET A 140 6.48 -12.67 -1.71
N GLN A 141 7.47 -12.36 -0.88
CA GLN A 141 8.43 -13.30 -0.29
C GLN A 141 8.18 -13.54 1.21
N ASP A 142 6.96 -13.28 1.68
CA ASP A 142 6.61 -13.36 3.11
C ASP A 142 7.47 -12.46 4.03
N LYS A 143 7.97 -11.34 3.48
CA LYS A 143 8.68 -10.34 4.25
C LYS A 143 7.81 -9.11 4.48
N LEU A 144 7.93 -8.51 5.65
CA LEU A 144 7.39 -7.20 5.97
C LEU A 144 8.54 -6.28 6.33
N ALA A 145 8.95 -5.46 5.37
CA ALA A 145 9.99 -4.45 5.57
C ALA A 145 9.36 -3.09 5.85
N PHE A 146 9.89 -2.39 6.84
CA PHE A 146 9.44 -1.05 7.22
C PHE A 146 10.64 -0.18 7.55
N GLN A 147 10.61 1.08 7.14
CA GLN A 147 11.71 2.01 7.32
C GLN A 147 11.20 3.37 7.81
N ASN A 148 11.62 3.76 9.03
CA ASN A 148 11.18 5.02 9.65
C ASN A 148 9.64 5.15 9.69
N GLU A 149 8.96 4.01 9.87
CA GLU A 149 7.51 3.88 9.81
C GLU A 149 6.91 4.18 11.18
N PRO A 150 5.88 5.05 11.31
CA PRO A 150 5.15 5.23 12.55
C PRO A 150 4.51 3.91 12.99
N MET A 151 4.53 3.63 14.30
CA MET A 151 3.93 2.42 14.87
C MET A 151 2.45 2.28 14.50
N GLN A 152 1.72 3.39 14.37
CA GLN A 152 0.34 3.41 13.92
C GLN A 152 0.17 2.87 12.50
N GLU A 153 1.06 3.20 11.56
CA GLU A 153 0.99 2.69 10.19
C GLU A 153 1.48 1.24 10.12
N LEU A 154 2.54 0.91 10.87
CA LEU A 154 3.02 -0.46 10.99
C LEU A 154 1.95 -1.38 11.59
N SER A 155 1.16 -0.92 12.58
CA SER A 155 0.09 -1.73 13.18
C SER A 155 -0.95 -2.18 12.17
N LYS A 156 -1.33 -1.35 11.21
CA LYS A 156 -2.26 -1.71 10.13
C LYS A 156 -1.70 -2.83 9.23
N GLN A 157 -0.39 -2.80 8.95
CA GLN A 157 0.27 -3.86 8.19
C GLN A 157 0.31 -5.17 8.98
N LEU A 158 0.58 -5.10 10.30
CA LEU A 158 0.56 -6.26 11.20
C LEU A 158 -0.86 -6.84 11.34
N ASP A 159 -1.89 -5.99 11.46
CA ASP A 159 -3.30 -6.39 11.49
C ASP A 159 -3.65 -7.26 10.29
N ARG A 160 -3.34 -6.77 9.09
CA ARG A 160 -3.60 -7.49 7.83
C ARG A 160 -2.80 -8.77 7.72
N ARG A 161 -1.50 -8.71 8.02
CA ARG A 161 -0.59 -9.85 7.86
C ARG A 161 -0.92 -11.00 8.81
N PHE A 162 -1.25 -10.69 10.06
CA PHE A 162 -1.46 -11.70 11.10
C PHE A 162 -2.93 -11.94 11.42
N ASN A 163 -3.84 -11.26 10.71
CA ASN A 163 -5.27 -11.30 10.95
C ASN A 163 -5.62 -11.05 12.43
N VAL A 164 -5.14 -9.93 12.94
CA VAL A 164 -5.34 -9.46 14.32
C VAL A 164 -5.88 -8.03 14.31
N HIS A 165 -6.28 -7.52 15.46
CA HIS A 165 -6.68 -6.13 15.68
C HIS A 165 -5.75 -5.50 16.72
N ILE A 166 -4.89 -4.58 16.33
CA ILE A 166 -3.98 -3.87 17.23
C ILE A 166 -4.65 -2.59 17.71
N LEU A 167 -4.78 -2.46 19.04
CA LEU A 167 -5.41 -1.31 19.70
C LEU A 167 -4.40 -0.64 20.63
N PHE A 168 -4.18 0.65 20.43
CA PHE A 168 -3.37 1.47 21.32
C PHE A 168 -4.21 1.90 22.52
N GLN A 169 -3.69 1.70 23.73
CA GLN A 169 -4.31 2.16 24.99
C GLN A 169 -3.88 3.59 25.37
N ASP A 170 -2.84 4.09 24.73
CA ASP A 170 -2.37 5.47 24.79
C ASP A 170 -1.77 5.88 23.44
N THR A 171 -1.65 7.18 23.23
CA THR A 171 -1.19 7.75 21.94
C THR A 171 0.33 7.87 21.82
N LEU A 172 1.08 7.56 22.87
CA LEU A 172 2.54 7.77 22.91
C LEU A 172 3.28 6.87 21.92
N LEU A 173 2.79 5.65 21.74
CA LEU A 173 3.38 4.67 20.81
C LEU A 173 3.05 4.94 19.34
N GLU A 174 1.96 5.61 19.06
CA GLU A 174 1.44 5.74 17.69
C GLU A 174 2.45 6.40 16.73
N GLN A 175 3.22 7.37 17.25
CA GLN A 175 4.16 8.17 16.47
C GLN A 175 5.62 7.65 16.55
N GLU A 176 5.88 6.62 17.36
CA GLU A 176 7.20 6.00 17.44
C GLU A 176 7.59 5.41 16.09
N LYS A 177 8.79 5.76 15.62
CA LYS A 177 9.26 5.37 14.29
C LYS A 177 10.14 4.15 14.35
N LEU A 178 9.79 3.15 13.60
CA LEU A 178 10.42 1.84 13.59
C LEU A 178 11.06 1.54 12.25
N THR A 179 12.15 0.77 12.28
CA THR A 179 12.82 0.26 11.08
C THR A 179 13.18 -1.19 11.31
N GLY A 180 12.86 -2.05 10.37
CA GLY A 180 13.14 -3.48 10.47
C GLY A 180 12.57 -4.30 9.32
N VAL A 181 12.78 -5.60 9.42
CA VAL A 181 12.21 -6.58 8.49
C VAL A 181 11.74 -7.79 9.31
N PHE A 182 10.51 -8.20 9.11
CA PHE A 182 10.01 -9.48 9.59
C PHE A 182 10.03 -10.52 8.47
N VAL A 183 10.53 -11.72 8.78
CA VAL A 183 10.64 -12.83 7.83
C VAL A 183 10.08 -14.08 8.49
N ASN A 184 8.89 -14.51 8.07
CA ASN A 184 8.22 -15.70 8.61
C ASN A 184 7.99 -15.69 10.15
N GLU A 185 7.91 -14.51 10.77
CA GLU A 185 7.53 -14.37 12.18
C GLU A 185 6.02 -14.53 12.36
N ASN A 186 5.63 -15.01 13.56
CA ASN A 186 4.26 -14.87 14.05
C ASN A 186 4.11 -13.56 14.84
N ILE A 187 2.87 -13.18 15.16
CA ILE A 187 2.57 -11.91 15.85
C ILE A 187 3.30 -11.79 17.20
N GLN A 188 3.38 -12.87 18.00
CA GLN A 188 4.05 -12.84 19.31
C GLN A 188 5.55 -12.54 19.16
N LYS A 189 6.20 -13.15 18.17
CA LYS A 189 7.62 -12.93 17.90
C LYS A 189 7.86 -11.53 17.33
N ALA A 190 7.01 -11.07 16.43
CA ALA A 190 7.08 -9.70 15.88
C ALA A 190 6.98 -8.66 17.01
N LEU A 191 6.00 -8.79 17.92
CA LEU A 191 5.85 -7.87 19.06
C LEU A 191 7.06 -7.91 20.00
N LYS A 192 7.64 -9.09 20.28
CA LYS A 192 8.87 -9.21 21.08
C LYS A 192 10.07 -8.52 20.42
N ILE A 193 10.20 -8.62 19.12
CA ILE A 193 11.28 -7.94 18.37
C ILE A 193 11.11 -6.42 18.48
N LEU A 194 9.88 -5.90 18.32
CA LEU A 194 9.60 -4.48 18.46
C LEU A 194 9.89 -3.97 19.88
N GLN A 195 9.60 -4.77 20.91
CA GLN A 195 9.93 -4.44 22.31
C GLN A 195 11.43 -4.29 22.58
N MET A 196 12.30 -4.89 21.74
CA MET A 196 13.75 -4.74 21.91
C MET A 196 14.24 -3.32 21.58
N THR A 197 13.48 -2.58 20.78
CA THR A 197 13.85 -1.22 20.34
C THR A 197 12.96 -0.14 20.94
N THR A 198 11.74 -0.48 21.28
CA THR A 198 10.74 0.46 21.80
C THR A 198 10.08 -0.13 23.04
N PRO A 199 10.20 0.48 24.22
CA PRO A 199 9.61 -0.05 25.46
C PRO A 199 8.07 0.11 25.45
N PHE A 200 7.36 -1.00 25.37
CA PHE A 200 5.90 -1.08 25.52
C PHE A 200 5.49 -2.41 26.13
N ARG A 201 4.28 -2.45 26.70
CA ARG A 201 3.62 -3.70 27.11
C ARG A 201 2.55 -4.07 26.12
N TYR A 202 2.33 -5.37 25.94
CA TYR A 202 1.22 -5.87 25.16
C TYR A 202 0.47 -6.99 25.87
N ARG A 203 -0.79 -7.13 25.50
CA ARG A 203 -1.66 -8.25 25.90
C ARG A 203 -2.44 -8.69 24.67
N ILE A 204 -2.48 -10.00 24.45
CA ILE A 204 -3.27 -10.60 23.36
C ILE A 204 -4.49 -11.28 23.99
N VAL A 205 -5.67 -10.94 23.48
CA VAL A 205 -6.95 -11.56 23.88
C VAL A 205 -7.67 -11.94 22.61
N ASN A 206 -7.80 -13.23 22.33
CA ASN A 206 -8.28 -13.77 21.06
C ASN A 206 -7.42 -13.23 19.88
N ASP A 207 -8.05 -12.50 18.95
CA ASP A 207 -7.42 -11.84 17.81
C ASP A 207 -7.05 -10.37 18.05
N THR A 208 -7.25 -9.85 19.28
CA THR A 208 -6.99 -8.45 19.62
C THR A 208 -5.71 -8.30 20.43
N VAL A 209 -4.83 -7.42 19.97
CA VAL A 209 -3.57 -7.05 20.61
C VAL A 209 -3.71 -5.65 21.21
N TYR A 210 -3.60 -5.53 22.51
CA TYR A 210 -3.61 -4.25 23.22
C TYR A 210 -2.17 -3.80 23.47
N LEU A 211 -1.81 -2.61 23.00
CA LEU A 211 -0.49 -2.00 23.18
C LEU A 211 -0.58 -0.84 24.17
N ARG A 212 0.39 -0.75 25.05
CA ARG A 212 0.53 0.35 26.02
C ARG A 212 2.00 0.72 26.20
N SER A 213 2.30 2.02 26.22
CA SER A 213 3.65 2.52 26.52
C SER A 213 4.11 2.07 27.91
N GLU A 214 5.38 1.76 28.04
CA GLU A 214 6.08 1.68 29.32
C GLU A 214 6.63 3.08 29.67
N LYS A 215 6.01 3.72 30.64
CA LYS A 215 6.56 4.91 31.31
C LYS A 215 7.13 4.50 32.64
#